data_729666a22028f4f2068ccef6a289d5c0
#
_entry.id   729666a22028f4f2068ccef6a289d5c0
#
_cell.length_a   1.000
_cell.length_b   1.000
_cell.length_c   1.000
_cell.angle_alpha   90.00
_cell.angle_beta   90.00
_cell.angle_gamma   90.00
#
_symmetry.space_group_name_H-M   'P 1'
#
loop_
_entity.id
_entity.type
_entity.pdbx_description
1 polymer ?
#
loop_
_entity_poly.entity_id
_entity_poly.type
_entity_poly.pdbx_seq_one_letter_code
_entity_poly.pdbx_strand_id
1 'polypeptide(L)'
;MRVTVERAALLRSLGHVHRVVERRNTIPILSNVLLRAGTEGLELRATDLDIEVTETIPADVVDAGATTVPAHVIYDIVRKLPDGAQVSLETSGETGQMTIRSGRSRFSLGALPEGDFPDLAAGELPTRFVIAAADLKRLIEKTQFAISTEETRYYLNGIDLHTIESEGALRMRAVATDGHRLARVELDAPEGSRDMPGIIVPRKAVAEIIKLVEDGGDSVEIDLSAAKIRFRFASGVVLISKLIDGTFPDYQRVIPSGNDKFLTVQRDQFAKAVDRVSTISSERGRAVKLAVQEGRLALSVNNPDSGSATEELDVDYEAATLDIGFNARYLLDITSQLEGDTALFKLADPGSPTLIQDREGASALYVLMPMRV
;
A
#
# COMPACT_ATOMS: atom_id res chain seq x y z
N MET A 1 -33.85 -1.79 -14.24
CA MET A 1 -32.58 -2.40 -14.66
C MET A 1 -32.72 -3.91 -14.71
N ARG A 2 -32.34 -4.53 -15.82
CA ARG A 2 -32.22 -5.99 -15.94
C ARG A 2 -30.98 -6.34 -16.76
N VAL A 3 -30.06 -7.07 -16.15
CA VAL A 3 -28.75 -7.37 -16.74
C VAL A 3 -28.30 -8.78 -16.32
N THR A 4 -27.60 -9.48 -17.22
CA THR A 4 -26.99 -10.77 -16.95
C THR A 4 -25.47 -10.68 -17.16
N VAL A 5 -24.73 -11.22 -16.21
CA VAL A 5 -23.27 -11.14 -16.15
C VAL A 5 -22.69 -12.52 -15.85
N GLU A 6 -21.54 -12.82 -16.40
CA GLU A 6 -20.78 -14.02 -16.05
C GLU A 6 -20.23 -13.86 -14.61
N ARG A 7 -20.40 -14.91 -13.78
CA ARG A 7 -20.07 -14.89 -12.35
C ARG A 7 -18.61 -14.51 -12.07
N ALA A 8 -17.65 -15.02 -12.85
CA ALA A 8 -16.23 -14.74 -12.60
C ALA A 8 -15.89 -13.26 -12.86
N ALA A 9 -16.46 -12.67 -13.92
CA ALA A 9 -16.29 -11.25 -14.22
C ALA A 9 -16.89 -10.38 -13.10
N LEU A 10 -18.12 -10.69 -12.67
CA LEU A 10 -18.78 -9.96 -11.59
C LEU A 10 -18.03 -10.10 -10.26
N LEU A 11 -17.55 -11.31 -9.92
CA LEU A 11 -16.82 -11.55 -8.68
C LEU A 11 -15.49 -10.78 -8.66
N ARG A 12 -14.74 -10.77 -9.76
CA ARG A 12 -13.49 -10.02 -9.87
C ARG A 12 -13.74 -8.53 -9.66
N SER A 13 -14.69 -7.97 -10.37
CA SER A 13 -15.01 -6.54 -10.24
C SER A 13 -15.53 -6.16 -8.86
N LEU A 14 -16.42 -6.96 -8.27
CA LEU A 14 -16.82 -6.79 -6.87
C LEU A 14 -15.62 -6.91 -5.92
N GLY A 15 -14.66 -7.78 -6.24
CA GLY A 15 -13.39 -7.91 -5.52
C GLY A 15 -12.58 -6.62 -5.51
N HIS A 16 -12.58 -5.85 -6.61
CA HIS A 16 -11.92 -4.55 -6.70
C HIS A 16 -12.66 -3.48 -5.90
N VAL A 17 -13.96 -3.34 -6.10
CA VAL A 17 -14.71 -2.18 -5.59
C VAL A 17 -15.14 -2.33 -4.12
N HIS A 18 -15.50 -3.53 -3.62
CA HIS A 18 -16.04 -3.67 -2.26
C HIS A 18 -15.04 -3.34 -1.15
N ARG A 19 -13.74 -3.37 -1.45
CA ARG A 19 -12.66 -3.14 -0.46
C ARG A 19 -12.60 -1.71 0.05
N VAL A 20 -13.00 -0.74 -0.77
CA VAL A 20 -13.05 0.67 -0.35
C VAL A 20 -14.19 0.95 0.62
N VAL A 21 -15.20 0.08 0.63
CA VAL A 21 -16.37 0.18 1.49
C VAL A 21 -16.04 -0.26 2.91
N GLU A 22 -16.17 0.66 3.87
CA GLU A 22 -15.99 0.34 5.29
C GLU A 22 -17.08 -0.62 5.79
N ARG A 23 -16.69 -1.60 6.60
CA ARG A 23 -17.66 -2.57 7.17
C ARG A 23 -18.64 -1.94 8.15
N ARG A 24 -18.27 -0.84 8.78
CA ARG A 24 -19.13 -0.07 9.66
C ARG A 24 -19.16 1.36 9.15
N ASN A 25 -20.29 1.77 8.63
CA ASN A 25 -20.48 3.11 8.11
C ASN A 25 -21.74 3.72 8.75
N THR A 26 -21.66 4.99 9.16
CA THR A 26 -22.80 5.73 9.71
C THR A 26 -23.72 6.26 8.61
N ILE A 27 -23.23 6.36 7.37
CA ILE A 27 -23.98 6.81 6.19
C ILE A 27 -24.36 5.58 5.36
N PRO A 28 -25.63 5.16 5.32
CA PRO A 28 -26.04 3.89 4.72
C PRO A 28 -25.61 3.70 3.26
N ILE A 29 -25.67 4.76 2.42
CA ILE A 29 -25.32 4.67 1.01
C ILE A 29 -23.84 4.32 0.79
N LEU A 30 -22.93 4.69 1.69
CA LEU A 30 -21.50 4.39 1.62
C LEU A 30 -21.19 2.91 1.97
N SER A 31 -22.18 2.16 2.44
CA SER A 31 -22.06 0.69 2.59
C SER A 31 -22.41 -0.05 1.31
N ASN A 32 -22.90 0.66 0.28
CA ASN A 32 -23.37 0.08 -0.96
C ASN A 32 -22.34 0.21 -2.08
N VAL A 33 -22.47 -0.68 -3.07
CA VAL A 33 -21.89 -0.53 -4.41
C VAL A 33 -22.98 -0.04 -5.35
N LEU A 34 -22.66 0.97 -6.16
CA LEU A 34 -23.49 1.42 -7.28
C LEU A 34 -23.31 0.45 -8.45
N LEU A 35 -24.41 -0.01 -8.99
CA LEU A 35 -24.49 -0.85 -10.17
C LEU A 35 -25.29 -0.07 -11.24
N ARG A 36 -24.66 0.23 -12.38
CA ARG A 36 -25.30 0.91 -13.49
C ARG A 36 -25.15 0.11 -14.77
N ALA A 37 -26.27 -0.36 -15.31
CA ALA A 37 -26.32 -1.07 -16.58
C ALA A 37 -26.61 -0.10 -17.72
N GLY A 38 -25.75 -0.10 -18.73
CA GLY A 38 -25.81 0.80 -19.88
C GLY A 38 -25.24 0.18 -21.16
N THR A 39 -24.98 0.98 -22.16
CA THR A 39 -24.48 0.52 -23.47
C THR A 39 -23.11 -0.13 -23.42
N GLU A 40 -22.27 0.26 -22.47
CA GLU A 40 -20.91 -0.26 -22.29
C GLU A 40 -20.84 -1.54 -21.45
N GLY A 41 -21.97 -1.95 -20.83
CA GLY A 41 -22.06 -3.09 -19.95
C GLY A 41 -22.57 -2.73 -18.56
N LEU A 42 -22.00 -3.36 -17.54
CA LEU A 42 -22.32 -3.10 -16.13
C LEU A 42 -21.16 -2.34 -15.46
N GLU A 43 -21.38 -1.09 -15.10
CA GLU A 43 -20.48 -0.29 -14.26
C GLU A 43 -20.71 -0.64 -12.79
N LEU A 44 -19.63 -0.88 -12.06
CA LEU A 44 -19.61 -1.00 -10.61
C LEU A 44 -18.79 0.16 -10.04
N ARG A 45 -19.33 0.84 -9.00
CA ARG A 45 -18.65 1.95 -8.34
C ARG A 45 -18.82 1.87 -6.83
N ALA A 46 -17.76 2.08 -6.09
CA ALA A 46 -17.79 2.18 -4.64
C ALA A 46 -16.88 3.31 -4.14
N THR A 47 -17.26 3.94 -3.04
CA THR A 47 -16.53 5.06 -2.45
C THR A 47 -16.74 5.15 -0.94
N ASP A 48 -15.78 5.73 -0.23
CA ASP A 48 -15.89 6.17 1.16
C ASP A 48 -15.78 7.71 1.31
N LEU A 49 -15.90 8.44 0.21
CA LEU A 49 -15.74 9.90 0.03
C LEU A 49 -14.27 10.35 -0.08
N ASP A 50 -13.29 9.54 0.24
CA ASP A 50 -11.87 9.88 0.11
C ASP A 50 -11.20 9.08 -1.02
N ILE A 51 -11.69 7.88 -1.28
CA ILE A 51 -11.28 7.03 -2.39
C ILE A 51 -12.51 6.51 -3.13
N GLU A 52 -12.42 6.42 -4.45
CA GLU A 52 -13.45 5.82 -5.31
C GLU A 52 -12.80 4.83 -6.27
N VAL A 53 -13.42 3.67 -6.43
CA VAL A 53 -13.03 2.68 -7.44
C VAL A 53 -14.21 2.43 -8.35
N THR A 54 -13.96 2.50 -9.66
CA THR A 54 -14.94 2.25 -10.71
C THR A 54 -14.39 1.23 -11.69
N GLU A 55 -15.24 0.30 -12.11
CA GLU A 55 -14.93 -0.67 -13.17
C GLU A 55 -16.17 -0.96 -14.00
N THR A 56 -16.00 -1.05 -15.32
CA THR A 56 -17.07 -1.49 -16.24
C THR A 56 -16.73 -2.85 -16.80
N ILE A 57 -17.66 -3.79 -16.68
CA ILE A 57 -17.50 -5.18 -17.16
C ILE A 57 -18.52 -5.50 -18.26
N PRO A 58 -18.18 -6.40 -19.20
CA PRO A 58 -19.11 -6.88 -20.21
C PRO A 58 -20.36 -7.51 -19.55
N ALA A 59 -21.53 -7.16 -20.06
CA ALA A 59 -22.80 -7.66 -19.56
C ALA A 59 -23.85 -7.69 -20.67
N ASP A 60 -24.79 -8.62 -20.58
CA ASP A 60 -25.98 -8.64 -21.41
C ASP A 60 -27.07 -7.78 -20.77
N VAL A 61 -27.22 -6.55 -21.26
CA VAL A 61 -28.13 -5.54 -20.74
C VAL A 61 -29.46 -5.57 -21.49
N VAL A 62 -30.51 -6.04 -20.83
CA VAL A 62 -31.87 -6.08 -21.38
C VAL A 62 -32.58 -4.74 -21.10
N ASP A 63 -32.52 -4.24 -19.87
CA ASP A 63 -33.10 -2.97 -19.48
C ASP A 63 -32.03 -2.15 -18.74
N ALA A 64 -31.68 -1.00 -19.32
CA ALA A 64 -30.74 -0.07 -18.69
C ALA A 64 -31.33 0.50 -17.38
N GLY A 65 -30.43 1.00 -16.52
CA GLY A 65 -30.80 1.63 -15.25
C GLY A 65 -29.73 1.46 -14.20
N ALA A 66 -29.97 2.00 -13.02
CA ALA A 66 -29.01 1.93 -11.93
C ALA A 66 -29.68 1.70 -10.57
N THR A 67 -28.89 1.17 -9.65
CA THR A 67 -29.29 0.93 -8.25
C THR A 67 -28.05 0.79 -7.38
N THR A 68 -28.24 0.85 -6.06
CA THR A 68 -27.15 0.55 -5.12
C THR A 68 -27.56 -0.57 -4.16
N VAL A 69 -26.62 -1.45 -3.82
CA VAL A 69 -26.84 -2.57 -2.91
C VAL A 69 -25.67 -2.76 -1.96
N PRO A 70 -25.86 -3.40 -0.79
CA PRO A 70 -24.79 -3.63 0.18
C PRO A 70 -23.59 -4.37 -0.44
N ALA A 71 -22.43 -3.71 -0.53
CA ALA A 71 -21.25 -4.14 -1.26
C ALA A 71 -20.69 -5.48 -0.76
N HIS A 72 -20.54 -5.63 0.56
CA HIS A 72 -20.02 -6.87 1.14
C HIS A 72 -20.98 -8.03 1.00
N VAL A 73 -22.30 -7.76 1.04
CA VAL A 73 -23.33 -8.81 0.93
C VAL A 73 -23.39 -9.36 -0.49
N ILE A 74 -23.43 -8.48 -1.52
CA ILE A 74 -23.44 -8.95 -2.91
C ILE A 74 -22.12 -9.69 -3.25
N TYR A 75 -20.97 -9.19 -2.78
CA TYR A 75 -19.70 -9.89 -2.94
C TYR A 75 -19.73 -11.29 -2.33
N ASP A 76 -20.21 -11.43 -1.09
CA ASP A 76 -20.28 -12.71 -0.40
C ASP A 76 -21.27 -13.69 -1.06
N ILE A 77 -22.38 -13.20 -1.63
CA ILE A 77 -23.31 -14.00 -2.41
C ILE A 77 -22.63 -14.53 -3.67
N VAL A 78 -22.08 -13.61 -4.50
CA VAL A 78 -21.47 -13.98 -5.80
C VAL A 78 -20.29 -14.91 -5.62
N ARG A 79 -19.50 -14.74 -4.57
CA ARG A 79 -18.36 -15.61 -4.23
C ARG A 79 -18.78 -17.07 -3.99
N LYS A 80 -19.99 -17.28 -3.47
CA LYS A 80 -20.53 -18.62 -3.13
C LYS A 80 -21.30 -19.27 -4.26
N LEU A 81 -21.56 -18.57 -5.37
CA LEU A 81 -22.21 -19.15 -6.53
C LEU A 81 -21.26 -20.12 -7.26
N PRO A 82 -21.78 -21.12 -8.00
CA PRO A 82 -20.97 -22.05 -8.76
C PRO A 82 -20.12 -21.37 -9.83
N ASP A 83 -18.95 -21.91 -10.12
CA ASP A 83 -18.11 -21.45 -11.22
C ASP A 83 -18.82 -21.62 -12.58
N GLY A 84 -18.58 -20.67 -13.50
CA GLY A 84 -19.21 -20.64 -14.83
C GLY A 84 -20.70 -20.26 -14.82
N ALA A 85 -21.26 -19.89 -13.65
CA ALA A 85 -22.67 -19.51 -13.57
C ALA A 85 -22.94 -18.14 -14.19
N GLN A 86 -24.13 -17.97 -14.78
CA GLN A 86 -24.68 -16.68 -15.15
C GLN A 86 -25.43 -16.08 -13.96
N VAL A 87 -25.24 -14.79 -13.73
CA VAL A 87 -25.88 -14.04 -12.64
C VAL A 87 -26.79 -12.97 -13.25
N SER A 88 -28.08 -13.08 -13.03
CA SER A 88 -29.06 -12.09 -13.43
C SER A 88 -29.37 -11.14 -12.27
N LEU A 89 -29.26 -9.83 -12.53
CA LEU A 89 -29.56 -8.76 -11.59
C LEU A 89 -30.77 -8.00 -12.11
N GLU A 90 -31.81 -7.87 -11.30
CA GLU A 90 -33.08 -7.23 -11.68
C GLU A 90 -33.57 -6.31 -10.57
N THR A 91 -33.89 -5.07 -10.93
CA THR A 91 -34.56 -4.11 -10.04
C THR A 91 -35.95 -3.84 -10.54
N SER A 92 -36.96 -3.91 -9.66
CA SER A 92 -38.29 -3.36 -9.92
C SER A 92 -38.36 -1.98 -9.28
N GLY A 93 -38.75 -0.96 -10.07
CA GLY A 93 -38.76 0.44 -9.61
C GLY A 93 -39.67 0.75 -8.41
N GLU A 94 -40.53 -0.20 -8.02
CA GLU A 94 -41.54 0.01 -6.98
C GLU A 94 -41.15 -0.54 -5.59
N THR A 95 -40.16 -1.44 -5.51
CA THR A 95 -39.94 -2.22 -4.25
C THR A 95 -38.73 -1.82 -3.44
N GLY A 96 -37.85 -0.94 -3.96
CA GLY A 96 -36.58 -0.62 -3.29
C GLY A 96 -35.71 -1.88 -3.05
N GLN A 97 -35.82 -2.86 -3.93
CA GLN A 97 -35.08 -4.12 -3.83
C GLN A 97 -34.45 -4.52 -5.16
N MET A 98 -33.31 -5.19 -5.07
CA MET A 98 -32.67 -5.87 -6.19
C MET A 98 -32.75 -7.39 -6.00
N THR A 99 -33.22 -8.09 -7.03
CA THR A 99 -33.22 -9.55 -7.09
C THR A 99 -31.95 -10.02 -7.82
N ILE A 100 -31.24 -10.98 -7.22
CA ILE A 100 -30.11 -11.71 -7.80
C ILE A 100 -30.58 -13.13 -8.06
N ARG A 101 -30.38 -13.64 -9.29
CA ARG A 101 -30.71 -15.01 -9.66
C ARG A 101 -29.52 -15.70 -10.31
N SER A 102 -29.27 -16.95 -9.91
CA SER A 102 -28.29 -17.82 -10.55
C SER A 102 -28.73 -19.26 -10.42
N GLY A 103 -29.05 -19.93 -11.53
CA GLY A 103 -29.63 -21.26 -11.53
C GLY A 103 -30.92 -21.31 -10.71
N ARG A 104 -30.94 -22.11 -9.63
CA ARG A 104 -32.09 -22.24 -8.71
C ARG A 104 -32.02 -21.28 -7.52
N SER A 105 -30.91 -20.54 -7.37
CA SER A 105 -30.74 -19.62 -6.27
C SER A 105 -31.36 -18.26 -6.57
N ARG A 106 -32.08 -17.71 -5.57
CA ARG A 106 -32.65 -16.38 -5.63
C ARG A 106 -32.40 -15.63 -4.33
N PHE A 107 -31.86 -14.43 -4.45
CA PHE A 107 -31.64 -13.52 -3.31
C PHE A 107 -32.36 -12.19 -3.59
N SER A 108 -32.81 -11.52 -2.52
CA SER A 108 -33.37 -10.18 -2.60
C SER A 108 -32.63 -9.29 -1.62
N LEU A 109 -32.03 -8.21 -2.11
CA LEU A 109 -31.31 -7.24 -1.33
C LEU A 109 -32.05 -5.91 -1.29
N GLY A 110 -32.06 -5.27 -0.12
CA GLY A 110 -32.50 -3.88 -0.02
C GLY A 110 -31.59 -3.00 -0.89
N ALA A 111 -32.20 -2.09 -1.65
CA ALA A 111 -31.54 -1.17 -2.56
C ALA A 111 -31.82 0.26 -2.14
N LEU A 112 -30.88 1.15 -2.38
CA LEU A 112 -31.03 2.60 -2.23
C LEU A 112 -30.94 3.27 -3.60
N PRO A 113 -31.59 4.44 -3.79
CA PRO A 113 -31.58 5.15 -5.06
C PRO A 113 -30.15 5.56 -5.50
N GLU A 114 -29.90 5.50 -6.80
CA GLU A 114 -28.65 5.98 -7.39
C GLU A 114 -28.37 7.44 -7.07
N GLY A 115 -29.42 8.29 -7.06
CA GLY A 115 -29.27 9.73 -6.81
C GLY A 115 -28.69 10.09 -5.44
N ASP A 116 -28.72 9.16 -4.48
CA ASP A 116 -28.11 9.35 -3.16
C ASP A 116 -26.62 8.94 -3.13
N PHE A 117 -26.12 8.31 -4.21
CA PHE A 117 -24.74 7.86 -4.27
C PHE A 117 -23.80 9.03 -4.60
N PRO A 118 -22.80 9.30 -3.75
CA PRO A 118 -21.90 10.43 -3.94
C PRO A 118 -20.98 10.22 -5.15
N ASP A 119 -20.61 11.31 -5.79
CA ASP A 119 -19.62 11.36 -6.88
C ASP A 119 -18.35 12.01 -6.36
N LEU A 120 -17.24 11.28 -6.38
CA LEU A 120 -15.92 11.83 -6.12
C LEU A 120 -15.34 12.43 -7.40
N ALA A 121 -15.98 13.51 -7.91
CA ALA A 121 -15.53 14.18 -9.12
C ALA A 121 -14.02 14.42 -9.10
N ALA A 122 -13.32 13.95 -10.13
CA ALA A 122 -11.86 14.09 -10.22
C ALA A 122 -11.44 15.58 -10.28
N GLY A 123 -12.27 16.44 -10.88
CA GLY A 123 -11.90 17.83 -11.16
C GLY A 123 -10.83 17.89 -12.26
N GLU A 124 -10.16 19.03 -12.36
CA GLU A 124 -9.03 19.19 -13.26
C GLU A 124 -7.79 18.52 -12.68
N LEU A 125 -7.16 17.65 -13.48
CA LEU A 125 -5.93 16.93 -13.16
C LEU A 125 -4.88 17.30 -14.23
N PRO A 126 -4.15 18.40 -14.04
CA PRO A 126 -3.30 18.97 -15.09
C PRO A 126 -2.03 18.18 -15.37
N THR A 127 -1.53 17.42 -14.39
CA THR A 127 -0.33 16.60 -14.58
C THR A 127 -0.74 15.21 -15.02
N ARG A 128 -0.11 14.71 -16.09
CA ARG A 128 -0.37 13.38 -16.62
C ARG A 128 0.89 12.70 -17.07
N PHE A 129 1.04 11.43 -16.68
CA PHE A 129 2.11 10.56 -17.14
C PHE A 129 1.69 9.08 -17.09
N VAL A 130 2.51 8.23 -17.70
CA VAL A 130 2.36 6.78 -17.66
C VAL A 130 3.56 6.20 -16.95
N ILE A 131 3.34 5.30 -16.01
CA ILE A 131 4.38 4.56 -15.29
C ILE A 131 4.24 3.06 -15.55
N ALA A 132 5.37 2.35 -15.63
CA ALA A 132 5.32 0.89 -15.67
C ALA A 132 4.69 0.34 -14.38
N ALA A 133 3.82 -0.66 -14.49
CA ALA A 133 3.18 -1.28 -13.33
C ALA A 133 4.19 -1.82 -12.31
N ALA A 134 5.29 -2.42 -12.79
CA ALA A 134 6.38 -2.89 -11.96
C ALA A 134 7.08 -1.76 -11.17
N ASP A 135 7.25 -0.58 -11.79
CA ASP A 135 7.87 0.57 -11.15
C ASP A 135 6.95 1.18 -10.08
N LEU A 136 5.65 1.33 -10.38
CA LEU A 136 4.67 1.77 -9.38
C LEU A 136 4.58 0.79 -8.21
N LYS A 137 4.56 -0.51 -8.49
CA LYS A 137 4.60 -1.56 -7.47
C LYS A 137 5.84 -1.43 -6.61
N ARG A 138 7.02 -1.26 -7.21
CA ARG A 138 8.30 -1.08 -6.51
C ARG A 138 8.30 0.15 -5.61
N LEU A 139 7.83 1.32 -6.09
CA LEU A 139 7.71 2.53 -5.29
C LEU A 139 6.88 2.31 -4.03
N ILE A 140 5.77 1.59 -4.15
CA ILE A 140 4.85 1.31 -3.04
C ILE A 140 5.43 0.25 -2.10
N GLU A 141 5.82 -0.91 -2.59
CA GLU A 141 6.28 -2.02 -1.75
C GLU A 141 7.49 -1.63 -0.91
N LYS A 142 8.44 -0.90 -1.50
CA LYS A 142 9.66 -0.46 -0.80
C LYS A 142 9.43 0.58 0.30
N THR A 143 8.25 1.20 0.35
CA THR A 143 8.00 2.32 1.27
C THR A 143 6.79 2.13 2.18
N GLN A 144 5.74 1.42 1.76
CA GLN A 144 4.46 1.35 2.49
C GLN A 144 4.58 0.87 3.94
N PHE A 145 5.56 0.01 4.26
CA PHE A 145 5.75 -0.52 5.61
C PHE A 145 6.16 0.55 6.63
N ALA A 146 6.71 1.67 6.15
CA ALA A 146 7.15 2.80 6.97
C ALA A 146 6.09 3.91 7.12
N ILE A 147 4.90 3.76 6.53
CA ILE A 147 3.79 4.71 6.70
C ILE A 147 3.36 4.75 8.16
N SER A 148 3.20 5.95 8.72
CA SER A 148 2.68 6.15 10.07
C SER A 148 1.21 5.74 10.19
N THR A 149 0.83 5.30 11.38
CA THR A 149 -0.56 5.03 11.76
C THR A 149 -1.06 5.99 12.84
N GLU A 150 -0.26 6.97 13.23
CA GLU A 150 -0.62 7.97 14.24
C GLU A 150 -1.53 9.04 13.65
N GLU A 151 -2.72 9.21 14.22
CA GLU A 151 -3.71 10.18 13.75
C GLU A 151 -3.26 11.63 13.92
N THR A 152 -2.48 11.91 14.94
CA THR A 152 -1.98 13.27 15.25
C THR A 152 -0.95 13.77 14.24
N ARG A 153 -0.26 12.84 13.54
CA ARG A 153 0.71 13.13 12.49
C ARG A 153 0.17 12.69 11.12
N TYR A 154 -1.05 13.14 10.80
CA TYR A 154 -1.78 12.71 9.60
C TYR A 154 -0.99 12.88 8.29
N TYR A 155 -0.11 13.88 8.20
CA TYR A 155 0.77 14.12 7.05
C TYR A 155 1.84 13.03 6.84
N LEU A 156 2.02 12.12 7.80
CA LEU A 156 2.84 10.92 7.68
C LEU A 156 2.03 9.65 7.37
N ASN A 157 0.70 9.76 7.24
CA ASN A 157 -0.18 8.60 7.03
C ASN A 157 -0.31 8.21 5.54
N GLY A 158 0.74 8.45 4.77
CA GLY A 158 0.82 8.14 3.35
C GLY A 158 2.24 8.08 2.84
N ILE A 159 2.37 7.90 1.54
CA ILE A 159 3.65 7.95 0.82
C ILE A 159 3.78 9.33 0.17
N ASP A 160 4.86 10.03 0.48
CA ASP A 160 5.27 11.23 -0.24
C ASP A 160 5.87 10.83 -1.59
N LEU A 161 5.26 11.32 -2.67
CA LEU A 161 5.67 11.06 -4.05
C LEU A 161 5.99 12.39 -4.74
N HIS A 162 7.21 12.55 -5.23
CA HIS A 162 7.68 13.77 -5.88
C HIS A 162 8.78 13.49 -6.89
N THR A 163 9.09 14.46 -7.72
CA THR A 163 10.25 14.44 -8.62
C THR A 163 11.36 15.33 -8.11
N ILE A 164 12.59 14.94 -8.37
CA ILE A 164 13.80 15.69 -7.97
C ILE A 164 14.92 15.50 -9.00
N GLU A 165 15.71 16.54 -9.23
CA GLU A 165 16.98 16.42 -9.96
C GLU A 165 18.02 15.76 -9.04
N SER A 166 18.53 14.61 -9.43
CA SER A 166 19.55 13.86 -8.69
C SER A 166 20.57 13.29 -9.67
N GLU A 167 21.86 13.55 -9.42
CA GLU A 167 22.97 13.07 -10.26
C GLU A 167 22.82 13.42 -11.77
N GLY A 168 22.24 14.59 -12.05
CA GLY A 168 22.02 15.07 -13.42
C GLY A 168 20.86 14.43 -14.17
N ALA A 169 20.04 13.63 -13.49
CA ALA A 169 18.83 13.04 -14.04
C ALA A 169 17.59 13.39 -13.19
N LEU A 170 16.44 13.45 -13.83
CA LEU A 170 15.17 13.59 -13.13
C LEU A 170 14.78 12.24 -12.53
N ARG A 171 14.56 12.20 -11.22
CA ARG A 171 14.16 11.02 -10.48
C ARG A 171 12.77 11.20 -9.88
N MET A 172 11.98 10.13 -9.89
CA MET A 172 10.76 10.03 -9.10
C MET A 172 11.10 9.33 -7.79
N ARG A 173 10.75 9.95 -6.67
CA ARG A 173 10.98 9.42 -5.32
C ARG A 173 9.68 9.13 -4.63
N ALA A 174 9.64 8.01 -3.92
CA ALA A 174 8.65 7.67 -2.91
C ALA A 174 9.33 7.63 -1.53
N VAL A 175 8.71 8.27 -0.55
CA VAL A 175 9.23 8.34 0.83
C VAL A 175 8.10 8.08 1.81
N ALA A 176 8.37 7.29 2.84
CA ALA A 176 7.48 7.13 3.98
C ALA A 176 8.27 7.09 5.28
N THR A 177 7.67 7.57 6.36
CA THR A 177 8.26 7.54 7.70
C THR A 177 7.19 7.56 8.78
N ASP A 178 7.46 6.89 9.90
CA ASP A 178 6.66 6.95 11.13
C ASP A 178 7.38 7.73 12.26
N GLY A 179 8.56 8.33 11.94
CA GLY A 179 9.41 9.04 12.88
C GLY A 179 10.42 8.14 13.61
N HIS A 180 10.34 6.82 13.47
CA HIS A 180 11.28 5.84 14.01
C HIS A 180 12.10 5.15 12.92
N ARG A 181 11.55 5.08 11.74
CA ARG A 181 12.18 4.56 10.52
C ARG A 181 11.74 5.37 9.32
N LEU A 182 12.56 5.36 8.29
CA LEU A 182 12.28 6.00 7.02
C LEU A 182 12.62 5.03 5.89
N ALA A 183 11.76 4.99 4.90
CA ALA A 183 12.00 4.29 3.64
C ALA A 183 11.99 5.29 2.49
N ARG A 184 13.00 5.25 1.63
CA ARG A 184 13.08 6.03 0.40
C ARG A 184 13.45 5.11 -0.76
N VAL A 185 12.75 5.23 -1.85
CA VAL A 185 13.11 4.59 -3.12
C VAL A 185 13.02 5.60 -4.24
N GLU A 186 13.91 5.49 -5.24
CA GLU A 186 13.88 6.34 -6.41
C GLU A 186 14.06 5.54 -7.69
N LEU A 187 13.45 6.04 -8.75
CA LEU A 187 13.47 5.48 -10.09
C LEU A 187 13.66 6.64 -11.09
N ASP A 188 13.93 6.31 -12.36
CA ASP A 188 13.86 7.30 -13.43
C ASP A 188 12.46 7.89 -13.52
N ALA A 189 12.35 9.19 -13.56
CA ALA A 189 11.05 9.85 -13.61
C ALA A 189 10.37 9.59 -14.95
N PRO A 190 9.08 9.18 -14.97
CA PRO A 190 8.33 9.02 -16.21
C PRO A 190 8.23 10.34 -16.98
N GLU A 191 8.16 10.25 -18.31
CA GLU A 191 7.88 11.41 -19.16
C GLU A 191 6.55 12.05 -18.77
N GLY A 192 6.51 13.38 -18.65
CA GLY A 192 5.33 14.15 -18.22
C GLY A 192 5.22 14.36 -16.71
N SER A 193 6.09 13.75 -15.89
CA SER A 193 6.06 13.91 -14.43
C SER A 193 6.92 15.06 -13.89
N ARG A 194 7.70 15.76 -14.74
CA ARG A 194 8.68 16.79 -14.32
C ARG A 194 8.10 17.85 -13.41
N ASP A 195 6.95 18.39 -13.79
CA ASP A 195 6.31 19.51 -13.09
C ASP A 195 5.20 19.06 -12.13
N MET A 196 5.18 17.78 -11.74
CA MET A 196 4.21 17.31 -10.78
C MET A 196 4.44 17.98 -9.41
N PRO A 197 3.37 18.39 -8.72
CA PRO A 197 3.51 18.79 -7.33
C PRO A 197 3.96 17.59 -6.48
N GLY A 198 4.71 17.85 -5.41
CA GLY A 198 4.91 16.84 -4.36
C GLY A 198 3.56 16.51 -3.71
N ILE A 199 3.23 15.24 -3.59
CA ILE A 199 1.94 14.77 -3.11
C ILE A 199 2.10 13.70 -2.03
N ILE A 200 1.12 13.61 -1.12
CA ILE A 200 1.09 12.54 -0.12
C ILE A 200 -0.11 11.64 -0.44
N VAL A 201 0.18 10.43 -0.94
CA VAL A 201 -0.82 9.42 -1.28
C VAL A 201 -1.26 8.70 -0.02
N PRO A 202 -2.55 8.73 0.38
CA PRO A 202 -3.00 8.17 1.64
C PRO A 202 -2.78 6.66 1.73
N ARG A 203 -2.52 6.14 2.92
CA ARG A 203 -2.30 4.71 3.21
C ARG A 203 -3.40 3.81 2.64
N LYS A 204 -4.67 4.22 2.72
CA LYS A 204 -5.79 3.44 2.18
C LYS A 204 -5.70 3.33 0.65
N ALA A 205 -5.41 4.42 -0.04
CA ALA A 205 -5.19 4.41 -1.49
C ALA A 205 -4.00 3.52 -1.87
N VAL A 206 -2.87 3.66 -1.17
CA VAL A 206 -1.68 2.81 -1.34
C VAL A 206 -2.03 1.32 -1.25
N ALA A 207 -2.82 0.93 -0.24
CA ALA A 207 -3.23 -0.47 -0.02
C ALA A 207 -4.15 -1.02 -1.13
N GLU A 208 -4.93 -0.17 -1.79
CA GLU A 208 -5.75 -0.60 -2.93
C GLU A 208 -4.97 -0.58 -4.24
N ILE A 209 -4.12 0.43 -4.47
CA ILE A 209 -3.30 0.53 -5.68
C ILE A 209 -2.43 -0.72 -5.84
N ILE A 210 -1.75 -1.20 -4.78
CA ILE A 210 -0.87 -2.36 -4.86
C ILE A 210 -1.60 -3.62 -5.36
N LYS A 211 -2.86 -3.83 -4.92
CA LYS A 211 -3.68 -4.95 -5.33
C LYS A 211 -4.15 -4.82 -6.79
N LEU A 212 -4.52 -3.59 -7.20
CA LEU A 212 -4.98 -3.31 -8.56
C LEU A 212 -3.84 -3.40 -9.58
N VAL A 213 -2.61 -3.06 -9.19
CA VAL A 213 -1.43 -3.21 -10.04
C VAL A 213 -1.15 -4.69 -10.34
N GLU A 214 -1.37 -5.59 -9.38
CA GLU A 214 -1.15 -7.04 -9.57
C GLU A 214 -2.12 -7.66 -10.59
N ASP A 215 -3.33 -7.09 -10.70
CA ASP A 215 -4.38 -7.56 -11.62
C ASP A 215 -4.38 -6.83 -12.97
N GLY A 216 -3.55 -5.80 -13.17
CA GLY A 216 -3.84 -4.71 -14.09
C GLY A 216 -2.91 -4.49 -15.31
N GLY A 217 -2.03 -5.42 -15.71
CA GLY A 217 -1.21 -5.27 -16.92
C GLY A 217 0.11 -4.52 -16.71
N ASP A 218 0.75 -4.06 -17.82
CA ASP A 218 2.16 -3.61 -17.82
C ASP A 218 2.35 -2.14 -17.45
N SER A 219 1.30 -1.31 -17.50
CA SER A 219 1.40 0.12 -17.25
C SER A 219 0.16 0.69 -16.57
N VAL A 220 0.33 1.83 -15.91
CA VAL A 220 -0.71 2.59 -15.24
C VAL A 220 -0.65 4.04 -15.70
N GLU A 221 -1.78 4.58 -16.17
CA GLU A 221 -1.89 6.01 -16.43
C GLU A 221 -2.21 6.74 -15.11
N ILE A 222 -1.49 7.81 -14.84
CA ILE A 222 -1.67 8.65 -13.66
C ILE A 222 -2.00 10.07 -14.09
N ASP A 223 -3.11 10.60 -13.60
CA ASP A 223 -3.44 12.01 -13.68
C ASP A 223 -3.56 12.58 -12.26
N LEU A 224 -3.00 13.76 -12.02
CA LEU A 224 -3.03 14.34 -10.67
C LEU A 224 -3.08 15.87 -10.65
N SER A 225 -3.52 16.37 -9.52
CA SER A 225 -3.39 17.75 -9.05
C SER A 225 -2.77 17.75 -7.65
N ALA A 226 -2.67 18.89 -7.00
CA ALA A 226 -2.24 18.97 -5.60
C ALA A 226 -3.25 18.31 -4.60
N ALA A 227 -4.51 18.13 -5.01
CA ALA A 227 -5.58 17.67 -4.13
C ALA A 227 -6.08 16.26 -4.42
N LYS A 228 -5.91 15.77 -5.66
CA LYS A 228 -6.44 14.46 -6.08
C LYS A 228 -5.50 13.77 -7.05
N ILE A 229 -5.57 12.44 -7.05
CA ILE A 229 -4.86 11.57 -7.98
C ILE A 229 -5.83 10.55 -8.56
N ARG A 230 -5.67 10.24 -9.83
CA ARG A 230 -6.42 9.21 -10.54
C ARG A 230 -5.46 8.22 -11.19
N PHE A 231 -5.71 6.95 -10.98
CA PHE A 231 -5.03 5.83 -11.62
C PHE A 231 -5.98 5.14 -12.57
N ARG A 232 -5.54 4.91 -13.81
CA ARG A 232 -6.23 4.07 -14.77
C ARG A 232 -5.38 2.86 -15.07
N PHE A 233 -5.90 1.71 -14.72
CA PHE A 233 -5.24 0.42 -14.95
C PHE A 233 -5.64 -0.15 -16.30
N ALA A 234 -4.76 -0.93 -16.92
CA ALA A 234 -5.03 -1.59 -18.21
C ALA A 234 -6.20 -2.58 -18.15
N SER A 235 -6.56 -3.06 -16.95
CA SER A 235 -7.77 -3.87 -16.71
C SER A 235 -9.09 -3.10 -16.91
N GLY A 236 -9.05 -1.76 -17.06
CA GLY A 236 -10.22 -0.90 -17.11
C GLY A 236 -10.68 -0.37 -15.75
N VAL A 237 -10.03 -0.79 -14.67
CA VAL A 237 -10.30 -0.23 -13.33
C VAL A 237 -9.77 1.20 -13.25
N VAL A 238 -10.55 2.09 -12.66
CA VAL A 238 -10.18 3.46 -12.35
C VAL A 238 -10.25 3.65 -10.84
N LEU A 239 -9.18 4.16 -10.24
CA LEU A 239 -9.14 4.55 -8.84
C LEU A 239 -8.89 6.06 -8.76
N ILE A 240 -9.72 6.77 -8.02
CA ILE A 240 -9.54 8.18 -7.67
C ILE A 240 -9.36 8.28 -6.17
N SER A 241 -8.38 9.06 -5.72
CA SER A 241 -8.16 9.33 -4.30
C SER A 241 -7.96 10.81 -4.06
N LYS A 242 -8.53 11.34 -2.98
CA LYS A 242 -8.03 12.57 -2.38
C LYS A 242 -6.61 12.35 -1.91
N LEU A 243 -5.81 13.40 -1.91
CA LEU A 243 -4.47 13.43 -1.36
C LEU A 243 -4.50 14.02 0.06
N ILE A 244 -3.51 13.69 0.86
CA ILE A 244 -3.38 14.29 2.19
C ILE A 244 -2.95 15.75 2.02
N ASP A 245 -3.78 16.67 2.50
CA ASP A 245 -3.48 18.10 2.55
C ASP A 245 -2.52 18.37 3.72
N GLY A 246 -1.23 18.42 3.42
CA GLY A 246 -0.18 18.57 4.41
C GLY A 246 1.19 18.73 3.76
N THR A 247 2.17 19.14 4.57
CA THR A 247 3.56 19.20 4.12
C THR A 247 4.34 18.04 4.71
N PHE A 248 4.89 17.20 3.83
CA PHE A 248 5.78 16.13 4.28
C PHE A 248 7.08 16.75 4.83
N PRO A 249 7.63 16.24 5.95
CA PRO A 249 8.84 16.84 6.54
C PRO A 249 10.05 16.69 5.63
N ASP A 250 11.02 17.60 5.81
CA ASP A 250 12.30 17.53 5.12
C ASP A 250 13.10 16.30 5.60
N TYR A 251 12.81 15.18 4.98
CA TYR A 251 13.37 13.88 5.31
C TYR A 251 14.87 13.78 5.00
N GLN A 252 15.40 14.65 4.13
CA GLN A 252 16.82 14.61 3.75
C GLN A 252 17.72 14.88 4.96
N ARG A 253 17.24 15.67 5.93
CA ARG A 253 17.97 15.99 7.17
C ARG A 253 18.14 14.81 8.11
N VAL A 254 17.30 13.78 8.00
CA VAL A 254 17.38 12.61 8.87
C VAL A 254 18.16 11.46 8.25
N ILE A 255 18.50 11.55 6.97
CA ILE A 255 19.37 10.57 6.31
C ILE A 255 20.82 10.85 6.73
N PRO A 256 21.47 9.92 7.46
CA PRO A 256 22.81 10.14 7.96
C PRO A 256 23.83 10.15 6.81
N SER A 257 24.74 11.12 6.83
CA SER A 257 25.85 11.25 5.84
C SER A 257 27.24 10.97 6.44
N GLY A 258 27.33 10.91 7.77
CA GLY A 258 28.60 10.75 8.49
C GLY A 258 28.83 9.35 9.08
N ASN A 259 28.05 8.37 8.72
CA ASN A 259 28.18 6.98 9.22
C ASN A 259 29.43 6.34 8.58
N ASP A 260 30.43 6.04 9.40
CA ASP A 260 31.77 5.60 9.00
C ASP A 260 32.08 4.12 9.28
N LYS A 261 31.14 3.40 9.91
CA LYS A 261 31.28 1.97 10.24
C LYS A 261 30.35 1.14 9.35
N PHE A 262 30.95 0.28 8.55
CA PHE A 262 30.23 -0.54 7.56
C PHE A 262 30.13 -1.97 8.07
N LEU A 263 28.91 -2.44 8.26
CA LEU A 263 28.61 -3.81 8.63
C LEU A 263 27.85 -4.48 7.47
N THR A 264 28.41 -5.53 6.90
CA THR A 264 27.74 -6.34 5.88
C THR A 264 27.37 -7.70 6.50
N VAL A 265 26.09 -8.05 6.37
CA VAL A 265 25.53 -9.32 6.86
C VAL A 265 24.87 -10.10 5.74
N GLN A 266 24.81 -11.41 5.85
CA GLN A 266 23.96 -12.24 5.00
C GLN A 266 22.50 -12.01 5.39
N ARG A 267 21.71 -11.41 4.48
CA ARG A 267 20.34 -10.91 4.73
C ARG A 267 19.44 -11.95 5.40
N ASP A 268 19.34 -13.14 4.80
CA ASP A 268 18.42 -14.17 5.28
C ASP A 268 18.87 -14.78 6.63
N GLN A 269 20.18 -14.92 6.85
CA GLN A 269 20.72 -15.39 8.11
C GLN A 269 20.46 -14.39 9.23
N PHE A 270 20.71 -13.11 8.95
CA PHE A 270 20.45 -12.00 9.87
C PHE A 270 18.96 -11.91 10.23
N ALA A 271 18.07 -11.92 9.23
CA ALA A 271 16.63 -11.85 9.47
C ALA A 271 16.13 -13.02 10.34
N LYS A 272 16.57 -14.26 10.05
CA LYS A 272 16.22 -15.44 10.84
C LYS A 272 16.77 -15.39 12.26
N ALA A 273 17.98 -14.85 12.45
CA ALA A 273 18.58 -14.68 13.77
C ALA A 273 17.81 -13.62 14.60
N VAL A 274 17.49 -12.47 14.00
CA VAL A 274 16.64 -11.44 14.64
C VAL A 274 15.28 -12.02 15.03
N ASP A 275 14.63 -12.77 14.15
CA ASP A 275 13.34 -13.41 14.42
C ASP A 275 13.42 -14.37 15.60
N ARG A 276 14.44 -15.25 15.64
CA ARG A 276 14.65 -16.19 16.74
C ARG A 276 14.89 -15.51 18.08
N VAL A 277 15.85 -14.57 18.15
CA VAL A 277 16.17 -13.92 19.44
C VAL A 277 15.03 -13.04 19.92
N SER A 278 14.25 -12.45 19.02
CA SER A 278 13.12 -11.58 19.37
C SER A 278 11.91 -12.34 19.90
N THR A 279 11.86 -13.67 19.80
CA THR A 279 10.76 -14.52 20.31
C THR A 279 10.50 -14.29 21.81
N ILE A 280 11.54 -14.01 22.60
CA ILE A 280 11.41 -13.75 24.03
C ILE A 280 11.29 -12.25 24.37
N SER A 281 11.32 -11.36 23.38
CA SER A 281 11.17 -9.93 23.65
C SER A 281 9.77 -9.60 24.19
N SER A 282 9.67 -8.58 25.05
CA SER A 282 8.37 -8.09 25.51
C SER A 282 7.61 -7.45 24.34
N GLU A 283 6.28 -7.55 24.33
CA GLU A 283 5.45 -6.89 23.32
C GLU A 283 5.68 -5.37 23.25
N ARG A 284 6.03 -4.73 24.35
CA ARG A 284 6.25 -3.27 24.44
C ARG A 284 7.66 -2.85 24.03
N GLY A 285 8.67 -3.68 24.23
CA GLY A 285 10.07 -3.29 24.00
C GLY A 285 10.62 -3.71 22.64
N ARG A 286 10.40 -4.96 22.24
CA ARG A 286 10.91 -5.57 20.99
C ARG A 286 12.35 -5.19 20.65
N ALA A 287 13.15 -4.78 21.64
CA ALA A 287 14.51 -4.33 21.44
C ALA A 287 15.44 -5.55 21.27
N VAL A 288 16.25 -5.51 20.23
CA VAL A 288 17.37 -6.44 20.02
C VAL A 288 18.64 -5.62 20.07
N LYS A 289 19.59 -6.06 20.90
CA LYS A 289 20.94 -5.49 20.98
C LYS A 289 21.82 -6.18 19.95
N LEU A 290 22.52 -5.38 19.17
CA LEU A 290 23.56 -5.77 18.24
C LEU A 290 24.91 -5.39 18.85
N ALA A 291 25.71 -6.36 19.24
CA ALA A 291 27.10 -6.15 19.64
C ALA A 291 27.99 -6.53 18.45
N VAL A 292 28.54 -5.50 17.80
CA VAL A 292 29.33 -5.62 16.57
C VAL A 292 30.80 -5.51 16.90
N GLN A 293 31.61 -6.45 16.47
CA GLN A 293 33.07 -6.44 16.56
C GLN A 293 33.64 -7.02 15.28
N GLU A 294 34.97 -6.93 15.13
CA GLU A 294 35.67 -7.44 13.95
C GLU A 294 35.25 -8.89 13.63
N GLY A 295 34.71 -9.09 12.43
CA GLY A 295 34.25 -10.38 11.90
C GLY A 295 33.05 -11.01 12.60
N ARG A 296 32.46 -10.38 13.62
CA ARG A 296 31.43 -11.01 14.46
C ARG A 296 30.30 -10.05 14.85
N LEU A 297 29.07 -10.55 14.81
CA LEU A 297 27.87 -9.90 15.32
C LEU A 297 27.19 -10.79 16.35
N ALA A 298 27.00 -10.31 17.57
CA ALA A 298 26.16 -10.96 18.56
C ALA A 298 24.83 -10.23 18.69
N LEU A 299 23.74 -10.94 18.45
CA LEU A 299 22.38 -10.49 18.68
C LEU A 299 21.91 -10.94 20.07
N SER A 300 21.36 -10.07 20.88
CA SER A 300 20.85 -10.45 22.20
C SER A 300 19.56 -9.74 22.57
N VAL A 301 18.71 -10.46 23.29
CA VAL A 301 17.48 -9.94 23.92
C VAL A 301 17.50 -10.39 25.38
N ASN A 302 17.16 -9.48 26.29
CA ASN A 302 16.97 -9.79 27.70
C ASN A 302 15.58 -9.31 28.13
N ASN A 303 14.77 -10.24 28.61
CA ASN A 303 13.43 -9.97 29.14
C ASN A 303 13.36 -10.53 30.58
N PRO A 304 13.17 -9.69 31.60
CA PRO A 304 13.14 -10.12 32.99
C PRO A 304 12.11 -11.22 33.28
N ASP A 305 11.00 -11.25 32.52
CA ASP A 305 9.91 -12.20 32.74
C ASP A 305 10.06 -13.49 31.93
N SER A 306 10.72 -13.43 30.77
CA SER A 306 10.78 -14.54 29.81
C SER A 306 12.18 -15.14 29.62
N GLY A 307 13.22 -14.51 30.15
CA GLY A 307 14.60 -14.96 30.05
C GLY A 307 15.44 -14.21 29.01
N SER A 308 16.52 -14.83 28.53
CA SER A 308 17.45 -14.21 27.59
C SER A 308 17.72 -15.10 26.38
N ALA A 309 17.97 -14.48 25.23
CA ALA A 309 18.45 -15.16 24.03
C ALA A 309 19.68 -14.45 23.50
N THR A 310 20.59 -15.24 22.94
CA THR A 310 21.78 -14.73 22.25
C THR A 310 22.08 -15.62 21.04
N GLU A 311 22.41 -14.97 19.94
CA GLU A 311 22.85 -15.67 18.72
C GLU A 311 23.99 -14.90 18.08
N GLU A 312 24.95 -15.63 17.49
CA GLU A 312 26.16 -15.08 16.89
C GLU A 312 26.18 -15.37 15.39
N LEU A 313 26.62 -14.37 14.61
CA LEU A 313 26.80 -14.45 13.18
C LEU A 313 28.20 -14.01 12.79
N ASP A 314 28.79 -14.69 11.81
CA ASP A 314 29.97 -14.21 11.11
C ASP A 314 29.53 -13.08 10.14
N VAL A 315 30.25 -11.97 10.17
CA VAL A 315 29.91 -10.77 9.42
C VAL A 315 31.17 -10.11 8.85
N ASP A 316 30.99 -9.27 7.86
CA ASP A 316 32.04 -8.41 7.34
C ASP A 316 31.98 -7.06 8.07
N TYR A 317 32.94 -6.86 9.00
CA TYR A 317 33.07 -5.65 9.80
C TYR A 317 34.50 -5.51 10.32
N GLU A 318 35.13 -4.37 10.07
CA GLU A 318 36.53 -4.08 10.42
C GLU A 318 36.68 -2.82 11.29
N ALA A 319 35.60 -2.18 11.69
CA ALA A 319 35.63 -0.94 12.47
C ALA A 319 35.66 -1.20 13.98
N ALA A 320 35.69 -0.12 14.77
CA ALA A 320 35.67 -0.22 16.24
C ALA A 320 34.39 -0.90 16.75
N THR A 321 34.51 -1.65 17.83
CA THR A 321 33.39 -2.34 18.51
C THR A 321 32.25 -1.36 18.81
N LEU A 322 31.02 -1.76 18.52
CA LEU A 322 29.82 -0.96 18.68
C LEU A 322 28.69 -1.81 19.26
N ASP A 323 28.06 -1.31 20.31
CA ASP A 323 26.80 -1.83 20.86
C ASP A 323 25.67 -0.90 20.48
N ILE A 324 24.65 -1.41 19.79
CA ILE A 324 23.50 -0.62 19.34
C ILE A 324 22.23 -1.44 19.43
N GLY A 325 21.13 -0.82 19.83
CA GLY A 325 19.82 -1.47 19.94
C GLY A 325 18.85 -1.04 18.86
N PHE A 326 17.99 -1.96 18.41
CA PHE A 326 16.93 -1.67 17.44
C PHE A 326 15.65 -2.41 17.76
N ASN A 327 14.53 -1.89 17.24
CA ASN A 327 13.28 -2.62 17.23
C ASN A 327 13.39 -3.81 16.24
N ALA A 328 13.23 -5.02 16.75
CA ALA A 328 13.32 -6.24 15.97
C ALA A 328 12.37 -6.28 14.78
N ARG A 329 11.12 -5.82 14.97
CA ARG A 329 10.13 -5.76 13.89
C ARG A 329 10.58 -4.83 12.77
N TYR A 330 11.15 -3.67 13.11
CA TYR A 330 11.62 -2.72 12.12
C TYR A 330 12.82 -3.27 11.33
N LEU A 331 13.72 -4.01 12.00
CA LEU A 331 14.80 -4.72 11.31
C LEU A 331 14.25 -5.74 10.32
N LEU A 332 13.25 -6.54 10.74
CA LEU A 332 12.60 -7.54 9.87
C LEU A 332 11.85 -6.91 8.72
N ASP A 333 11.10 -5.85 8.98
CA ASP A 333 10.37 -5.11 7.93
C ASP A 333 11.35 -4.58 6.88
N ILE A 334 12.47 -3.97 7.29
CA ILE A 334 13.50 -3.45 6.38
C ILE A 334 14.20 -4.58 5.62
N THR A 335 14.64 -5.63 6.30
CA THR A 335 15.35 -6.75 5.65
C THR A 335 14.48 -7.48 4.64
N SER A 336 13.16 -7.51 4.84
CA SER A 336 12.21 -8.07 3.87
C SER A 336 12.13 -7.25 2.57
N GLN A 337 12.54 -5.99 2.58
CA GLN A 337 12.55 -5.12 1.42
C GLN A 337 13.85 -5.19 0.61
N LEU A 338 14.91 -5.72 1.18
CA LEU A 338 16.18 -5.87 0.48
C LEU A 338 16.08 -6.99 -0.58
N GLU A 339 16.74 -6.79 -1.71
CA GLU A 339 16.68 -7.69 -2.87
C GLU A 339 17.95 -8.54 -3.02
N GLY A 340 19.08 -8.03 -2.49
CA GLY A 340 20.36 -8.73 -2.52
C GLY A 340 20.46 -9.85 -1.48
N ASP A 341 21.52 -10.66 -1.59
CA ASP A 341 21.84 -11.70 -0.60
C ASP A 341 22.42 -11.11 0.68
N THR A 342 22.91 -9.88 0.61
CA THR A 342 23.53 -9.16 1.72
C THR A 342 22.76 -7.90 2.07
N ALA A 343 22.93 -7.44 3.31
CA ALA A 343 22.47 -6.15 3.79
C ALA A 343 23.68 -5.35 4.30
N LEU A 344 23.82 -4.11 3.80
CA LEU A 344 24.83 -3.15 4.22
C LEU A 344 24.23 -2.19 5.25
N PHE A 345 24.77 -2.20 6.46
CA PHE A 345 24.47 -1.25 7.52
C PHE A 345 25.60 -0.22 7.61
N LYS A 346 25.27 1.05 7.49
CA LYS A 346 26.19 2.16 7.76
C LYS A 346 25.86 2.71 9.14
N LEU A 347 26.80 2.53 10.08
CA LEU A 347 26.66 2.85 11.51
C LEU A 347 27.61 4.00 11.89
N ALA A 348 27.33 4.72 12.97
CA ALA A 348 28.22 5.73 13.54
C ALA A 348 28.48 5.47 15.03
N ASP A 349 27.47 5.63 15.87
CA ASP A 349 27.51 5.47 17.32
C ASP A 349 26.17 4.87 17.83
N PRO A 350 26.06 4.49 19.13
CA PRO A 350 24.87 3.85 19.67
C PRO A 350 23.57 4.69 19.62
N GLY A 351 23.69 6.01 19.43
CA GLY A 351 22.54 6.94 19.44
C GLY A 351 22.18 7.52 18.09
N SER A 352 23.03 7.31 17.08
CA SER A 352 22.85 7.88 15.74
C SER A 352 21.99 6.98 14.82
N PRO A 353 21.19 7.56 13.91
CA PRO A 353 20.42 6.81 12.92
C PRO A 353 21.34 5.93 12.07
N THR A 354 20.87 4.74 11.77
CA THR A 354 21.57 3.77 10.90
C THR A 354 20.98 3.78 9.50
N LEU A 355 21.83 3.79 8.48
CA LEU A 355 21.42 3.64 7.10
C LEU A 355 21.56 2.17 6.68
N ILE A 356 20.53 1.61 6.06
CA ILE A 356 20.48 0.21 5.61
C ILE A 356 20.15 0.18 4.11
N GLN A 357 20.92 -0.59 3.35
CA GLN A 357 20.78 -0.73 1.89
C GLN A 357 21.17 -2.13 1.44
N ASP A 358 20.81 -2.53 0.22
CA ASP A 358 21.36 -3.73 -0.42
C ASP A 358 22.87 -3.63 -0.64
N ARG A 359 23.28 -2.46 -1.14
CA ARG A 359 24.67 -2.08 -1.44
C ARG A 359 24.77 -0.57 -1.51
N GLU A 360 25.98 -0.06 -1.54
CA GLU A 360 26.22 1.36 -1.79
C GLU A 360 25.63 1.81 -3.13
N GLY A 361 24.96 2.97 -3.15
CA GLY A 361 24.31 3.51 -4.35
C GLY A 361 23.05 2.77 -4.79
N ALA A 362 22.47 1.91 -3.94
CA ALA A 362 21.17 1.28 -4.24
C ALA A 362 20.06 2.34 -4.36
N SER A 363 19.10 2.10 -5.27
CA SER A 363 17.95 2.99 -5.48
C SER A 363 17.01 3.09 -4.27
N ALA A 364 17.02 2.08 -3.40
CA ALA A 364 16.30 2.06 -2.14
C ALA A 364 17.25 2.21 -0.96
N LEU A 365 16.86 3.03 0.01
CA LEU A 365 17.56 3.17 1.28
C LEU A 365 16.55 3.25 2.44
N TYR A 366 17.02 2.80 3.59
CA TYR A 366 16.23 2.77 4.81
C TYR A 366 17.01 3.41 5.95
N VAL A 367 16.36 4.24 6.74
CA VAL A 367 16.95 4.79 7.96
C VAL A 367 16.21 4.19 9.15
N LEU A 368 16.96 3.73 10.13
CA LEU A 368 16.41 3.15 11.36
C LEU A 368 17.00 3.87 12.57
N MET A 369 16.11 4.40 13.41
CA MET A 369 16.48 5.03 14.67
C MET A 369 16.83 3.97 15.70
N PRO A 370 17.97 4.11 16.41
CA PRO A 370 18.33 3.17 17.46
C PRO A 370 17.42 3.31 18.69
N MET A 371 17.39 2.24 19.49
CA MET A 371 16.73 2.19 20.79
C MET A 371 17.77 2.02 21.91
N ARG A 372 17.48 2.52 23.09
CA ARG A 372 18.29 2.22 24.27
C ARG A 372 18.11 0.75 24.68
N VAL A 373 19.21 0.04 24.92
CA VAL A 373 19.30 -1.37 25.34
C VAL A 373 20.22 -1.53 26.51
#